data_0df2343e06d50bbbc99bfb674b83d7e1
#
_entry.id   0df2343e06d50bbbc99bfb674b83d7e1
#
_cell.length_a   1.000
_cell.length_b   1.000
_cell.length_c   1.000
_cell.angle_alpha   90.00
_cell.angle_beta   90.00
_cell.angle_gamma   90.00
#
_symmetry.space_group_name_H-M   'P 1'
#
loop_
_entity.id
_entity.type
_entity.pdbx_description
1 polymer ?
#
loop_
_entity_poly.entity_id
_entity_poly.type
_entity_poly.pdbx_seq_one_letter_code
_entity_poly.pdbx_strand_id
1 'polypeptide(L)'
;MVYKKFQELKLSALGMGAMRLPVVDGVYSAIDQMETDRMVAYAMEQGINYYDTAWGYHEGNSERAIGKALSKYPREDFYLATKFPGYDLANMGKAEEIFEEQLKKCQVEYFDFYLIHNVCEMNIDAYLDPKYGIYDYFVKQKENGRIRHLGFSAHGSVDVMKRFLEVYGDKMEFGQIQLNYLDWSFQDAKSKVALLEEYHLPVWIMEPLRGGSLSKLSEAHETKLNALRPKEKIPAWAFRFVMSIPGVTVVLSGMSTFEQLAENIHTFEEEKPLKEMEKETLLGIANEILSQNALPCTACRYCTSHCPQELDIPYLIYLYNEFNVTGGGFITPMVLSTLPDEKKPSACIGCRSCEQVCPQQIKISEAMADFTQKVNA
;
A
#
# COMPACT_ATOMS: atom_id res chain seq x y z
N MET A 1 12.21 9.69 18.40
CA MET A 1 12.01 9.02 17.09
C MET A 1 12.97 7.84 16.93
N VAL A 2 12.48 6.66 16.57
CA VAL A 2 13.28 5.50 16.20
C VAL A 2 13.82 5.71 14.77
N TYR A 3 15.08 5.37 14.56
CA TYR A 3 15.72 5.44 13.25
C TYR A 3 16.25 4.07 12.84
N LYS A 4 16.18 3.79 11.55
CA LYS A 4 16.74 2.58 10.93
C LYS A 4 17.86 2.96 9.95
N LYS A 5 18.87 2.10 9.85
CA LYS A 5 19.95 2.28 8.89
C LYS A 5 19.52 1.73 7.53
N PHE A 6 19.73 2.51 6.47
CA PHE A 6 19.62 2.10 5.08
C PHE A 6 20.88 2.56 4.35
N GLN A 7 21.74 1.62 3.99
CA GLN A 7 23.07 1.94 3.48
C GLN A 7 23.81 2.91 4.43
N GLU A 8 24.17 4.10 3.97
CA GLU A 8 24.81 5.12 4.82
C GLU A 8 23.81 6.10 5.44
N LEU A 9 22.51 5.95 5.11
CA LEU A 9 21.46 6.85 5.58
C LEU A 9 20.90 6.39 6.93
N LYS A 10 20.41 7.37 7.70
CA LYS A 10 19.66 7.17 8.95
C LYS A 10 18.23 7.67 8.73
N LEU A 11 17.31 6.76 8.45
CA LEU A 11 15.92 7.08 8.14
C LEU A 11 15.05 6.97 9.39
N SER A 12 14.10 7.90 9.57
CA SER A 12 13.06 7.74 10.59
C SER A 12 12.22 6.51 10.26
N ALA A 13 11.98 5.66 11.27
CA ALA A 13 11.17 4.45 11.09
C ALA A 13 9.71 4.77 10.75
N LEU A 14 9.21 5.95 11.18
CA LEU A 14 7.96 6.52 10.70
C LEU A 14 8.24 7.47 9.52
N GLY A 15 7.62 7.19 8.37
CA GLY A 15 7.57 8.09 7.23
C GLY A 15 6.22 8.80 7.12
N MET A 16 6.23 10.06 6.71
CA MET A 16 4.99 10.81 6.45
C MET A 16 4.50 10.52 5.03
N GLY A 17 3.42 9.74 4.91
CA GLY A 17 2.74 9.45 3.65
C GLY A 17 1.74 10.56 3.28
N ALA A 18 1.87 11.11 2.08
CA ALA A 18 1.07 12.25 1.60
C ALA A 18 -0.18 11.84 0.80
N MET A 19 -0.64 10.61 0.90
CA MET A 19 -1.89 10.16 0.27
C MET A 19 -3.15 10.63 1.03
N ARG A 20 -3.00 11.00 2.31
CA ARG A 20 -4.10 11.37 3.20
C ARG A 20 -3.81 12.68 3.92
N LEU A 21 -3.28 13.67 3.19
CA LEU A 21 -3.10 15.02 3.73
C LEU A 21 -4.45 15.61 4.18
N PRO A 22 -4.45 16.54 5.15
CA PRO A 22 -5.66 17.26 5.53
C PRO A 22 -6.29 17.96 4.33
N VAL A 23 -7.62 17.93 4.25
CA VAL A 23 -8.40 18.52 3.16
C VAL A 23 -9.46 19.47 3.67
N VAL A 24 -9.83 20.45 2.86
CA VAL A 24 -10.91 21.41 3.14
C VAL A 24 -12.25 20.77 2.77
N ASP A 25 -13.22 20.88 3.67
CA ASP A 25 -14.63 20.44 3.46
C ASP A 25 -14.77 18.99 2.98
N GLY A 26 -13.80 18.12 3.29
CA GLY A 26 -13.81 16.72 2.88
C GLY A 26 -13.56 16.48 1.37
N VAL A 27 -13.19 17.51 0.62
CA VAL A 27 -12.91 17.41 -0.82
C VAL A 27 -11.49 16.89 -1.02
N TYR A 28 -11.35 15.70 -1.58
CA TYR A 28 -10.07 14.98 -1.68
C TYR A 28 -8.97 15.77 -2.41
N SER A 29 -9.30 16.50 -3.46
CA SER A 29 -8.35 17.33 -4.21
C SER A 29 -8.01 18.67 -3.55
N ALA A 30 -8.82 19.11 -2.56
CA ALA A 30 -8.65 20.41 -1.89
C ALA A 30 -7.81 20.27 -0.61
N ILE A 31 -6.49 20.12 -0.77
CA ILE A 31 -5.57 20.00 0.37
C ILE A 31 -5.57 21.29 1.21
N ASP A 32 -5.73 21.17 2.53
CA ASP A 32 -5.47 22.25 3.47
C ASP A 32 -3.95 22.46 3.60
N GLN A 33 -3.44 23.41 2.82
CA GLN A 33 -2.00 23.71 2.80
C GLN A 33 -1.50 24.25 4.14
N MET A 34 -2.32 25.01 4.86
CA MET A 34 -1.90 25.60 6.14
C MET A 34 -1.74 24.49 7.19
N GLU A 35 -2.69 23.58 7.27
CA GLU A 35 -2.58 22.45 8.20
C GLU A 35 -1.49 21.46 7.77
N THR A 36 -1.31 21.23 6.45
CA THR A 36 -0.21 20.44 5.91
C THR A 36 1.15 21.03 6.31
N ASP A 37 1.33 22.34 6.16
CA ASP A 37 2.55 23.05 6.56
C ASP A 37 2.83 22.92 8.07
N ARG A 38 1.78 23.04 8.90
CA ARG A 38 1.87 22.87 10.35
C ARG A 38 2.27 21.44 10.72
N MET A 39 1.67 20.44 10.07
CA MET A 39 1.98 19.03 10.32
C MET A 39 3.40 18.67 9.86
N VAL A 40 3.85 19.17 8.71
CA VAL A 40 5.22 18.96 8.22
C VAL A 40 6.22 19.62 9.20
N ALA A 41 5.95 20.84 9.68
CA ALA A 41 6.81 21.51 10.65
C ALA A 41 6.97 20.69 11.93
N TYR A 42 5.87 20.20 12.47
CA TYR A 42 5.90 19.35 13.66
C TYR A 42 6.61 18.01 13.40
N ALA A 43 6.35 17.38 12.26
CA ALA A 43 7.02 16.14 11.86
C ALA A 43 8.55 16.30 11.81
N MET A 44 9.05 17.38 11.19
CA MET A 44 10.48 17.73 11.13
C MET A 44 11.05 17.94 12.53
N GLU A 45 10.38 18.74 13.36
CA GLU A 45 10.81 19.01 14.74
C GLU A 45 10.91 17.72 15.56
N GLN A 46 9.99 16.78 15.37
CA GLN A 46 9.96 15.50 16.09
C GLN A 46 10.85 14.41 15.44
N GLY A 47 11.59 14.76 14.38
CA GLY A 47 12.61 13.94 13.77
C GLY A 47 12.13 12.98 12.69
N ILE A 48 10.93 13.18 12.12
CA ILE A 48 10.58 12.53 10.84
C ILE A 48 11.40 13.17 9.75
N ASN A 49 12.14 12.36 9.01
CA ASN A 49 12.97 12.82 7.90
C ASN A 49 12.65 12.13 6.56
N TYR A 50 11.62 11.27 6.48
CA TYR A 50 11.19 10.59 5.28
C TYR A 50 9.76 10.99 4.91
N TYR A 51 9.58 11.53 3.69
CA TYR A 51 8.32 12.01 3.14
C TYR A 51 8.02 11.29 1.84
N ASP A 52 6.80 10.75 1.70
CA ASP A 52 6.39 9.94 0.56
C ASP A 52 5.15 10.53 -0.11
N THR A 53 5.24 10.78 -1.40
CA THR A 53 4.13 11.23 -2.23
C THR A 53 4.00 10.40 -3.51
N ALA A 54 3.05 10.72 -4.39
CA ALA A 54 2.92 10.15 -5.72
C ALA A 54 2.10 11.05 -6.65
N TRP A 55 2.26 10.81 -7.97
CA TRP A 55 1.64 11.55 -9.05
C TRP A 55 0.12 11.75 -8.91
N GLY A 56 -0.62 10.67 -8.59
CA GLY A 56 -2.08 10.69 -8.55
C GLY A 56 -2.69 11.06 -7.19
N TYR A 57 -1.88 11.21 -6.14
CA TYR A 57 -2.41 11.51 -4.81
C TYR A 57 -3.08 12.89 -4.79
N HIS A 58 -4.28 12.96 -4.18
CA HIS A 58 -5.10 14.18 -4.16
C HIS A 58 -5.35 14.75 -5.56
N GLU A 59 -5.64 13.87 -6.53
CA GLU A 59 -5.87 14.25 -7.94
C GLU A 59 -4.68 15.02 -8.54
N GLY A 60 -3.45 14.68 -8.13
CA GLY A 60 -2.20 15.29 -8.61
C GLY A 60 -1.72 16.51 -7.81
N ASN A 61 -2.41 16.87 -6.71
CA ASN A 61 -2.05 18.03 -5.89
C ASN A 61 -1.07 17.71 -4.75
N SER A 62 -0.90 16.42 -4.38
CA SER A 62 -0.06 16.03 -3.24
C SER A 62 1.40 16.43 -3.42
N GLU A 63 2.00 16.19 -4.60
CA GLU A 63 3.39 16.56 -4.89
C GLU A 63 3.62 18.08 -4.74
N ARG A 64 2.66 18.90 -5.17
CA ARG A 64 2.72 20.38 -5.04
C ARG A 64 2.63 20.81 -3.57
N ALA A 65 1.73 20.20 -2.81
CA ALA A 65 1.52 20.55 -1.41
C ALA A 65 2.72 20.19 -0.54
N ILE A 66 3.25 18.96 -0.70
CA ILE A 66 4.45 18.51 0.01
C ILE A 66 5.68 19.30 -0.43
N GLY A 67 5.87 19.51 -1.74
CA GLY A 67 6.98 20.33 -2.26
C GLY A 67 6.97 21.73 -1.65
N LYS A 68 5.81 22.38 -1.62
CA LYS A 68 5.64 23.70 -0.99
C LYS A 68 5.93 23.69 0.52
N ALA A 69 5.50 22.66 1.24
CA ALA A 69 5.76 22.55 2.67
C ALA A 69 7.25 22.33 2.97
N LEU A 70 7.90 21.42 2.21
CA LEU A 70 9.31 21.06 2.39
C LEU A 70 10.27 22.13 1.87
N SER A 71 9.89 22.98 0.89
CA SER A 71 10.74 24.05 0.38
C SER A 71 11.14 25.11 1.42
N LYS A 72 10.54 25.06 2.61
CA LYS A 72 10.86 25.94 3.74
C LYS A 72 12.08 25.47 4.55
N TYR A 73 12.59 24.26 4.27
CA TYR A 73 13.67 23.61 5.00
C TYR A 73 14.88 23.37 4.10
N PRO A 74 16.10 23.31 4.65
CA PRO A 74 17.27 22.90 3.89
C PRO A 74 17.04 21.54 3.23
N ARG A 75 17.48 21.38 1.98
CA ARG A 75 17.22 20.18 1.18
C ARG A 75 17.82 18.90 1.80
N GLU A 76 18.91 19.05 2.54
CA GLU A 76 19.62 17.99 3.25
C GLU A 76 18.93 17.51 4.53
N ASP A 77 17.92 18.22 5.04
CA ASP A 77 17.24 17.87 6.29
C ASP A 77 16.16 16.80 6.10
N PHE A 78 15.80 16.48 4.84
CA PHE A 78 14.75 15.51 4.56
C PHE A 78 15.06 14.64 3.35
N TYR A 79 14.43 13.47 3.34
CA TYR A 79 14.38 12.53 2.22
C TYR A 79 13.00 12.55 1.60
N LEU A 80 12.94 12.78 0.28
CA LEU A 80 11.68 12.84 -0.46
C LEU A 80 11.58 11.67 -1.44
N ALA A 81 10.44 10.97 -1.38
CA ALA A 81 10.08 9.90 -2.29
C ALA A 81 8.88 10.30 -3.16
N THR A 82 8.95 9.98 -4.46
CA THR A 82 7.80 9.95 -5.35
C THR A 82 7.88 8.74 -6.29
N LYS A 83 6.87 8.57 -7.17
CA LYS A 83 6.69 7.31 -7.88
C LYS A 83 6.22 7.54 -9.30
N PHE A 84 6.71 6.73 -10.25
CA PHE A 84 6.25 6.72 -11.64
C PHE A 84 4.84 6.08 -11.74
N PRO A 85 3.83 6.78 -12.28
CA PRO A 85 2.43 6.34 -12.26
C PRO A 85 2.07 5.31 -13.36
N GLY A 86 2.78 4.20 -13.42
CA GLY A 86 2.54 3.13 -14.41
C GLY A 86 1.32 2.24 -14.12
N TYR A 87 0.53 2.58 -13.10
CA TYR A 87 -0.81 2.02 -12.93
C TYR A 87 -1.79 2.52 -14.00
N ASP A 88 -1.53 3.65 -14.61
CA ASP A 88 -2.18 4.11 -15.82
C ASP A 88 -1.26 3.82 -17.01
N LEU A 89 -1.67 2.86 -17.85
CA LEU A 89 -0.88 2.40 -19.01
C LEU A 89 -0.64 3.52 -20.04
N ALA A 90 -1.45 4.57 -20.06
CA ALA A 90 -1.24 5.75 -20.90
C ALA A 90 0.02 6.55 -20.54
N ASN A 91 0.58 6.31 -19.37
CA ASN A 91 1.82 6.94 -18.89
C ASN A 91 3.09 6.19 -19.31
N MET A 92 2.99 4.95 -19.77
CA MET A 92 4.16 4.08 -20.01
C MET A 92 5.20 4.70 -20.96
N GLY A 93 4.78 5.45 -21.97
CA GLY A 93 5.69 6.15 -22.90
C GLY A 93 6.13 7.55 -22.48
N LYS A 94 5.80 8.00 -21.26
CA LYS A 94 5.98 9.39 -20.81
C LYS A 94 6.91 9.53 -19.60
N ALA A 95 7.83 8.59 -19.40
CA ALA A 95 8.67 8.57 -18.20
C ALA A 95 9.44 9.88 -17.99
N GLU A 96 10.02 10.45 -19.05
CA GLU A 96 10.77 11.71 -19.00
C GLU A 96 9.85 12.91 -18.67
N GLU A 97 8.74 13.06 -19.40
CA GLU A 97 7.78 14.14 -19.18
C GLU A 97 7.25 14.15 -17.74
N ILE A 98 6.87 13.00 -17.24
CA ILE A 98 6.34 12.82 -15.88
C ILE A 98 7.41 13.14 -14.84
N PHE A 99 8.62 12.61 -15.00
CA PHE A 99 9.72 12.84 -14.07
C PHE A 99 10.09 14.32 -13.95
N GLU A 100 10.19 15.02 -15.08
CA GLU A 100 10.47 16.46 -15.09
C GLU A 100 9.35 17.28 -14.43
N GLU A 101 8.09 16.90 -14.67
CA GLU A 101 6.97 17.60 -14.03
C GLU A 101 6.92 17.29 -12.51
N GLN A 102 7.28 16.08 -12.06
CA GLN A 102 7.37 15.74 -10.65
C GLN A 102 8.42 16.58 -9.92
N LEU A 103 9.60 16.77 -10.50
CA LEU A 103 10.64 17.66 -9.94
C LEU A 103 10.12 19.09 -9.76
N LYS A 104 9.40 19.60 -10.76
CA LYS A 104 8.78 20.96 -10.69
C LYS A 104 7.70 21.03 -9.61
N LYS A 105 6.80 20.04 -9.55
CA LYS A 105 5.74 19.99 -8.54
C LYS A 105 6.32 19.93 -7.12
N CYS A 106 7.32 19.08 -6.92
CA CYS A 106 7.98 18.91 -5.64
C CYS A 106 8.98 20.02 -5.31
N GLN A 107 9.30 20.93 -6.25
CA GLN A 107 10.26 22.03 -6.10
C GLN A 107 11.67 21.54 -5.69
N VAL A 108 12.12 20.44 -6.31
CA VAL A 108 13.43 19.83 -6.04
C VAL A 108 14.19 19.55 -7.34
N GLU A 109 15.52 19.43 -7.26
CA GLU A 109 16.37 19.07 -8.39
C GLU A 109 16.62 17.56 -8.49
N TYR A 110 16.41 16.82 -7.41
CA TYR A 110 16.56 15.37 -7.33
C TYR A 110 15.60 14.77 -6.30
N PHE A 111 15.29 13.49 -6.48
CA PHE A 111 14.60 12.69 -5.47
C PHE A 111 15.60 11.81 -4.72
N ASP A 112 15.44 11.70 -3.40
CA ASP A 112 16.22 10.74 -2.62
C ASP A 112 15.80 9.31 -2.90
N PHE A 113 14.48 9.11 -3.03
CA PHE A 113 13.88 7.81 -3.34
C PHE A 113 12.91 7.95 -4.50
N TYR A 114 13.01 7.06 -5.47
CA TYR A 114 12.10 7.02 -6.59
C TYR A 114 11.63 5.59 -6.82
N LEU A 115 10.31 5.41 -7.05
CA LEU A 115 9.73 4.08 -7.14
C LEU A 115 9.05 3.85 -8.49
N ILE A 116 9.20 2.65 -9.03
CA ILE A 116 8.29 2.09 -10.03
C ILE A 116 6.99 1.74 -9.29
N HIS A 117 5.89 2.46 -9.60
CA HIS A 117 4.68 2.48 -8.77
C HIS A 117 3.72 1.34 -9.08
N ASN A 118 3.24 0.68 -8.01
CA ASN A 118 2.11 -0.24 -8.06
C ASN A 118 2.29 -1.39 -9.05
N VAL A 119 3.43 -2.10 -8.97
CA VAL A 119 3.64 -3.32 -9.76
C VAL A 119 2.55 -4.32 -9.40
N CYS A 120 1.71 -4.67 -10.38
CA CYS A 120 0.56 -5.56 -10.20
C CYS A 120 0.20 -6.28 -11.52
N GLU A 121 -0.81 -7.14 -11.48
CA GLU A 121 -1.26 -7.95 -12.61
C GLU A 121 -1.62 -7.12 -13.84
N MET A 122 -2.12 -5.89 -13.65
CA MET A 122 -2.59 -5.03 -14.75
C MET A 122 -1.46 -4.40 -15.55
N ASN A 123 -0.28 -4.22 -14.96
CA ASN A 123 0.78 -3.42 -15.56
C ASN A 123 2.13 -4.14 -15.69
N ILE A 124 2.28 -5.34 -15.12
CA ILE A 124 3.55 -6.06 -15.13
C ILE A 124 4.09 -6.27 -16.55
N ASP A 125 3.23 -6.65 -17.50
CA ASP A 125 3.66 -6.89 -18.88
C ASP A 125 4.14 -5.59 -19.56
N ALA A 126 3.52 -4.45 -19.24
CA ALA A 126 3.93 -3.17 -19.76
C ALA A 126 5.24 -2.68 -19.09
N TYR A 127 5.42 -2.90 -17.79
CA TYR A 127 6.68 -2.58 -17.12
C TYR A 127 7.85 -3.42 -17.66
N LEU A 128 7.60 -4.66 -18.03
CA LEU A 128 8.63 -5.55 -18.60
C LEU A 128 8.85 -5.36 -20.09
N ASP A 129 7.99 -4.61 -20.80
CA ASP A 129 8.11 -4.37 -22.24
C ASP A 129 9.22 -3.33 -22.53
N PRO A 130 10.33 -3.74 -23.14
CA PRO A 130 11.48 -2.85 -23.38
C PRO A 130 11.15 -1.68 -24.30
N LYS A 131 10.05 -1.73 -25.07
CA LYS A 131 9.65 -0.63 -25.97
C LYS A 131 9.39 0.69 -25.21
N TYR A 132 9.01 0.62 -23.93
CA TYR A 132 8.75 1.81 -23.11
C TYR A 132 10.00 2.38 -22.46
N GLY A 133 11.08 1.61 -22.31
CA GLY A 133 12.36 2.05 -21.78
C GLY A 133 12.30 2.62 -20.34
N ILE A 134 11.25 2.27 -19.57
CA ILE A 134 10.99 2.87 -18.23
C ILE A 134 12.14 2.59 -17.28
N TYR A 135 12.53 1.34 -17.20
CA TYR A 135 13.62 0.92 -16.33
C TYR A 135 14.94 1.60 -16.70
N ASP A 136 15.34 1.56 -17.97
CA ASP A 136 16.57 2.16 -18.46
C ASP A 136 16.60 3.68 -18.20
N TYR A 137 15.44 4.34 -18.38
CA TYR A 137 15.32 5.76 -18.11
C TYR A 137 15.62 6.08 -16.64
N PHE A 138 15.00 5.36 -15.68
CA PHE A 138 15.20 5.66 -14.26
C PHE A 138 16.57 5.22 -13.75
N VAL A 139 17.14 4.15 -14.26
CA VAL A 139 18.55 3.79 -13.97
C VAL A 139 19.48 4.90 -14.43
N LYS A 140 19.27 5.47 -15.63
CA LYS A 140 20.03 6.60 -16.13
C LYS A 140 19.87 7.85 -15.25
N GLN A 141 18.63 8.14 -14.77
CA GLN A 141 18.43 9.27 -13.84
C GLN A 141 19.18 9.06 -12.51
N LYS A 142 19.28 7.82 -12.05
CA LYS A 142 20.09 7.46 -10.89
C LYS A 142 21.60 7.68 -11.16
N GLU A 143 22.10 7.23 -12.28
CA GLU A 143 23.50 7.45 -12.69
C GLU A 143 23.85 8.95 -12.79
N ASN A 144 22.89 9.77 -13.24
CA ASN A 144 23.01 11.21 -13.32
C ASN A 144 22.86 11.93 -11.96
N GLY A 145 22.58 11.19 -10.88
CA GLY A 145 22.39 11.72 -9.53
C GLY A 145 21.06 12.45 -9.29
N ARG A 146 20.12 12.34 -10.22
CA ARG A 146 18.75 12.93 -10.08
C ARG A 146 17.79 12.00 -9.32
N ILE A 147 18.14 10.73 -9.19
CA ILE A 147 17.56 9.76 -8.27
C ILE A 147 18.71 9.24 -7.42
N ARG A 148 18.59 9.25 -6.10
CA ARG A 148 19.60 8.69 -5.19
C ARG A 148 19.42 7.19 -5.01
N HIS A 149 18.18 6.76 -4.75
CA HIS A 149 17.81 5.36 -4.52
C HIS A 149 16.59 4.99 -5.36
N LEU A 150 16.72 3.91 -6.13
CA LEU A 150 15.65 3.40 -6.99
C LEU A 150 15.03 2.15 -6.36
N GLY A 151 13.71 2.13 -6.29
CA GLY A 151 12.95 1.02 -5.76
C GLY A 151 11.64 0.81 -6.52
N PHE A 152 10.78 -0.01 -5.96
CA PHE A 152 9.44 -0.24 -6.52
C PHE A 152 8.41 -0.37 -5.41
N SER A 153 7.14 -0.16 -5.75
CA SER A 153 6.01 -0.53 -4.89
C SER A 153 5.14 -1.57 -5.57
N ALA A 154 4.56 -2.48 -4.79
CA ALA A 154 3.74 -3.55 -5.32
C ALA A 154 2.46 -3.76 -4.50
N HIS A 155 1.33 -3.86 -5.22
CA HIS A 155 0.07 -4.42 -4.74
C HIS A 155 -0.20 -5.81 -5.32
N GLY A 156 0.53 -6.21 -6.37
CA GLY A 156 0.40 -7.49 -7.03
C GLY A 156 0.73 -8.70 -6.16
N SER A 157 0.42 -9.89 -6.67
CA SER A 157 0.73 -11.17 -6.04
C SER A 157 2.25 -11.41 -5.94
N VAL A 158 2.64 -12.44 -5.18
CA VAL A 158 4.04 -12.89 -5.08
C VAL A 158 4.60 -13.24 -6.45
N ASP A 159 3.81 -13.89 -7.31
CA ASP A 159 4.24 -14.27 -8.67
C ASP A 159 4.52 -13.05 -9.55
N VAL A 160 3.71 -12.00 -9.45
CA VAL A 160 3.93 -10.73 -10.16
C VAL A 160 5.19 -10.05 -9.67
N MET A 161 5.38 -9.98 -8.34
CA MET A 161 6.61 -9.40 -7.75
C MET A 161 7.84 -10.20 -8.18
N LYS A 162 7.77 -11.53 -8.21
CA LYS A 162 8.85 -12.40 -8.63
C LYS A 162 9.22 -12.13 -10.09
N ARG A 163 8.25 -12.08 -11.01
CA ARG A 163 8.48 -11.73 -12.42
C ARG A 163 9.20 -10.38 -12.58
N PHE A 164 8.81 -9.38 -11.78
CA PHE A 164 9.46 -8.06 -11.79
C PHE A 164 10.90 -8.14 -11.29
N LEU A 165 11.12 -8.83 -10.17
CA LEU A 165 12.44 -8.95 -9.55
C LEU A 165 13.42 -9.82 -10.35
N GLU A 166 12.95 -10.85 -11.05
CA GLU A 166 13.77 -11.66 -11.95
C GLU A 166 14.41 -10.82 -13.08
N VAL A 167 13.76 -9.72 -13.49
CA VAL A 167 14.24 -8.87 -14.58
C VAL A 167 14.99 -7.63 -14.05
N TYR A 168 14.49 -7.02 -12.97
CA TYR A 168 14.96 -5.71 -12.52
C TYR A 168 15.49 -5.67 -11.07
N GLY A 169 15.47 -6.81 -10.39
CA GLY A 169 15.82 -6.88 -8.96
C GLY A 169 17.25 -6.46 -8.65
N ASP A 170 18.19 -6.65 -9.59
CA ASP A 170 19.61 -6.29 -9.44
C ASP A 170 19.86 -4.77 -9.32
N LYS A 171 18.91 -3.95 -9.74
CA LYS A 171 18.98 -2.48 -9.68
C LYS A 171 18.05 -1.87 -8.64
N MET A 172 17.15 -2.65 -8.08
CA MET A 172 16.28 -2.19 -7.00
C MET A 172 17.05 -2.20 -5.68
N GLU A 173 16.83 -1.18 -4.86
CA GLU A 173 17.51 -1.03 -3.56
C GLU A 173 16.56 -1.24 -2.39
N PHE A 174 15.25 -1.21 -2.64
CA PHE A 174 14.20 -1.43 -1.66
C PHE A 174 12.87 -1.78 -2.33
N GLY A 175 11.99 -2.44 -1.58
CA GLY A 175 10.64 -2.75 -2.03
C GLY A 175 9.60 -2.21 -1.05
N GLN A 176 8.56 -1.52 -1.57
CA GLN A 176 7.44 -1.01 -0.78
C GLN A 176 6.22 -1.88 -1.00
N ILE A 177 5.70 -2.49 0.07
CA ILE A 177 4.55 -3.39 0.00
C ILE A 177 3.47 -3.00 1.01
N GLN A 178 2.22 -3.37 0.70
CA GLN A 178 1.13 -3.32 1.65
C GLN A 178 1.35 -4.40 2.70
N LEU A 179 1.45 -4.00 3.97
CA LEU A 179 1.67 -4.92 5.06
C LEU A 179 1.09 -4.39 6.38
N ASN A 180 0.29 -5.22 7.02
CA ASN A 180 -0.22 -5.10 8.38
C ASN A 180 -0.54 -6.50 8.92
N TYR A 181 -0.98 -6.62 10.16
CA TYR A 181 -1.24 -7.92 10.76
C TYR A 181 -2.41 -8.69 10.12
N LEU A 182 -3.36 -8.02 9.45
CA LEU A 182 -4.46 -8.66 8.74
C LEU A 182 -3.98 -9.17 7.38
N ASP A 183 -3.25 -8.34 6.61
CA ASP A 183 -2.71 -8.69 5.30
C ASP A 183 -1.53 -9.66 5.37
N TRP A 184 -1.00 -9.91 6.57
CA TRP A 184 0.06 -10.90 6.80
C TRP A 184 -0.27 -12.27 6.20
N SER A 185 -1.54 -12.70 6.37
CA SER A 185 -2.08 -13.92 5.74
C SER A 185 -3.05 -13.61 4.60
N PHE A 186 -3.88 -12.57 4.71
CA PHE A 186 -4.95 -12.29 3.76
C PHE A 186 -4.44 -11.93 2.36
N GLN A 187 -3.41 -11.08 2.26
CA GLN A 187 -2.75 -10.73 1.01
C GLN A 187 -1.37 -11.39 0.84
N ASP A 188 -1.12 -12.41 1.64
CA ASP A 188 0.16 -13.15 1.65
C ASP A 188 1.39 -12.23 1.77
N ALA A 189 1.27 -11.19 2.59
CA ALA A 189 2.37 -10.24 2.82
C ALA A 189 3.59 -10.95 3.42
N LYS A 190 3.39 -12.06 4.15
CA LYS A 190 4.48 -12.90 4.66
C LYS A 190 5.38 -13.41 3.54
N SER A 191 4.81 -13.95 2.46
CA SER A 191 5.59 -14.46 1.33
C SER A 191 6.22 -13.34 0.52
N LYS A 192 5.57 -12.15 0.44
CA LYS A 192 6.17 -10.96 -0.18
C LYS A 192 7.41 -10.47 0.57
N VAL A 193 7.38 -10.48 1.91
CA VAL A 193 8.55 -10.16 2.74
C VAL A 193 9.67 -11.18 2.51
N ALA A 194 9.35 -12.48 2.51
CA ALA A 194 10.33 -13.53 2.25
C ALA A 194 10.99 -13.39 0.87
N LEU A 195 10.19 -13.03 -0.17
CA LEU A 195 10.72 -12.77 -1.50
C LEU A 195 11.67 -11.56 -1.51
N LEU A 196 11.33 -10.46 -0.83
CA LEU A 196 12.22 -9.30 -0.73
C LEU A 196 13.52 -9.64 0.03
N GLU A 197 13.45 -10.48 1.07
CA GLU A 197 14.61 -10.98 1.80
C GLU A 197 15.52 -11.85 0.90
N GLU A 198 14.96 -12.71 0.04
CA GLU A 198 15.70 -13.51 -0.95
C GLU A 198 16.52 -12.62 -1.91
N TYR A 199 15.97 -11.46 -2.30
CA TYR A 199 16.65 -10.46 -3.13
C TYR A 199 17.48 -9.46 -2.31
N HIS A 200 17.61 -9.63 -1.00
CA HIS A 200 18.33 -8.72 -0.09
C HIS A 200 17.81 -7.29 -0.12
N LEU A 201 16.53 -7.11 -0.38
CA LEU A 201 15.87 -5.81 -0.45
C LEU A 201 15.19 -5.48 0.88
N PRO A 202 15.55 -4.37 1.53
CA PRO A 202 14.83 -3.88 2.70
C PRO A 202 13.40 -3.45 2.34
N VAL A 203 12.52 -3.53 3.34
CA VAL A 203 11.08 -3.40 3.17
C VAL A 203 10.59 -2.03 3.66
N TRP A 204 9.90 -1.30 2.79
CA TRP A 204 9.07 -0.16 3.13
C TRP A 204 7.62 -0.62 3.26
N ILE A 205 6.94 -0.15 4.28
CA ILE A 205 5.55 -0.54 4.55
C ILE A 205 4.61 0.57 4.10
N MET A 206 3.63 0.23 3.25
CA MET A 206 2.44 1.05 3.03
C MET A 206 1.23 0.37 3.67
N GLU A 207 0.22 1.17 4.01
CA GLU A 207 -1.05 0.73 4.64
C GLU A 207 -0.89 -0.06 5.96
N PRO A 208 -0.07 0.38 6.90
CA PRO A 208 0.09 -0.31 8.18
C PRO A 208 -1.21 -0.38 8.98
N LEU A 209 -2.13 0.57 8.78
CA LEU A 209 -3.48 0.64 9.36
C LEU A 209 -4.59 0.30 8.37
N ARG A 210 -4.24 -0.21 7.19
CA ARG A 210 -5.17 -0.62 6.14
C ARG A 210 -6.24 0.44 5.85
N GLY A 211 -5.77 1.63 5.45
CA GLY A 211 -6.64 2.76 5.17
C GLY A 211 -7.36 3.34 6.39
N GLY A 212 -6.99 2.95 7.60
CA GLY A 212 -7.61 3.34 8.86
C GLY A 212 -8.56 2.29 9.44
N SER A 213 -8.89 1.21 8.70
CA SER A 213 -9.79 0.15 9.19
C SER A 213 -9.27 -0.59 10.42
N LEU A 214 -7.96 -0.61 10.60
CA LEU A 214 -7.30 -1.20 11.79
C LEU A 214 -7.04 -0.19 12.92
N SER A 215 -7.53 1.04 12.80
CA SER A 215 -7.38 2.06 13.86
C SER A 215 -8.39 1.91 14.98
N LYS A 216 -9.47 1.15 14.75
CA LYS A 216 -10.50 0.82 15.72
C LYS A 216 -10.94 -0.63 15.48
N LEU A 217 -11.11 -1.37 16.57
CA LEU A 217 -11.53 -2.76 16.54
C LEU A 217 -12.87 -2.93 17.27
N SER A 218 -13.43 -4.15 17.29
CA SER A 218 -14.58 -4.44 18.15
C SER A 218 -14.16 -4.37 19.62
N GLU A 219 -15.11 -4.05 20.49
CA GLU A 219 -14.88 -3.98 21.95
C GLU A 219 -14.24 -5.28 22.50
N ALA A 220 -14.66 -6.43 21.98
CA ALA A 220 -14.10 -7.73 22.36
C ALA A 220 -12.62 -7.86 21.98
N HIS A 221 -12.24 -7.40 20.78
CA HIS A 221 -10.85 -7.42 20.32
C HIS A 221 -9.99 -6.41 21.10
N GLU A 222 -10.50 -5.19 21.30
CA GLU A 222 -9.81 -4.16 22.09
C GLU A 222 -9.58 -4.62 23.54
N THR A 223 -10.55 -5.32 24.16
CA THR A 223 -10.41 -5.89 25.49
C THR A 223 -9.27 -6.91 25.57
N LYS A 224 -9.14 -7.79 24.55
CA LYS A 224 -8.03 -8.75 24.48
C LYS A 224 -6.68 -8.04 24.42
N LEU A 225 -6.55 -7.00 23.61
CA LEU A 225 -5.30 -6.23 23.48
C LEU A 225 -4.99 -5.41 24.72
N ASN A 226 -5.99 -4.75 25.32
CA ASN A 226 -5.85 -3.97 26.53
C ASN A 226 -5.44 -4.83 27.75
N ALA A 227 -5.82 -6.11 27.79
CA ALA A 227 -5.36 -7.03 28.82
C ALA A 227 -3.85 -7.30 28.77
N LEU A 228 -3.24 -7.22 27.57
CA LEU A 228 -1.80 -7.41 27.36
C LEU A 228 -1.00 -6.11 27.56
N ARG A 229 -1.50 -4.98 27.03
CA ARG A 229 -0.88 -3.65 27.15
C ARG A 229 -1.95 -2.58 27.45
N PRO A 230 -2.31 -2.33 28.72
CA PRO A 230 -3.47 -1.51 29.11
C PRO A 230 -3.43 -0.04 28.63
N LYS A 231 -2.28 0.47 28.25
CA LYS A 231 -2.09 1.88 27.84
C LYS A 231 -1.75 2.03 26.35
N GLU A 232 -1.63 0.92 25.63
CA GLU A 232 -1.28 0.95 24.20
C GLU A 232 -2.52 1.29 23.38
N LYS A 233 -2.44 2.30 22.53
CA LYS A 233 -3.51 2.66 21.60
C LYS A 233 -3.67 1.57 20.53
N ILE A 234 -4.88 1.38 20.01
CA ILE A 234 -5.15 0.37 18.96
C ILE A 234 -4.28 0.54 17.71
N PRO A 235 -4.09 1.76 17.15
CA PRO A 235 -3.18 1.94 16.00
C PRO A 235 -1.74 1.50 16.31
N ALA A 236 -1.28 1.69 17.54
CA ALA A 236 0.08 1.31 17.92
C ALA A 236 0.36 -0.20 17.78
N TRP A 237 -0.65 -1.06 17.97
CA TRP A 237 -0.51 -2.51 17.78
C TRP A 237 -0.12 -2.86 16.34
N ALA A 238 -0.74 -2.21 15.35
CA ALA A 238 -0.41 -2.42 13.95
C ALA A 238 1.03 -1.94 13.64
N PHE A 239 1.41 -0.77 14.14
CA PHE A 239 2.78 -0.28 13.99
C PHE A 239 3.81 -1.17 14.68
N ARG A 240 3.54 -1.61 15.92
CA ARG A 240 4.42 -2.55 16.65
C ARG A 240 4.56 -3.88 15.90
N PHE A 241 3.49 -4.38 15.29
CA PHE A 241 3.53 -5.58 14.46
C PHE A 241 4.52 -5.43 13.32
N VAL A 242 4.34 -4.41 12.47
CA VAL A 242 5.22 -4.23 11.30
C VAL A 242 6.65 -3.90 11.68
N MET A 243 6.87 -3.14 12.75
CA MET A 243 8.21 -2.86 13.30
C MET A 243 8.90 -4.11 13.86
N SER A 244 8.15 -5.16 14.19
CA SER A 244 8.70 -6.44 14.69
C SER A 244 9.14 -7.39 13.57
N ILE A 245 8.94 -7.01 12.30
CA ILE A 245 9.32 -7.83 11.13
C ILE A 245 10.73 -7.47 10.71
N PRO A 246 11.65 -8.46 10.61
CA PRO A 246 13.00 -8.22 10.09
C PRO A 246 12.97 -7.59 8.71
N GLY A 247 13.96 -6.73 8.42
CA GLY A 247 14.08 -6.06 7.11
C GLY A 247 13.19 -4.82 6.92
N VAL A 248 12.21 -4.59 7.81
CA VAL A 248 11.38 -3.36 7.75
C VAL A 248 12.22 -2.15 8.17
N THR A 249 12.29 -1.17 7.28
CA THR A 249 13.07 0.05 7.44
C THR A 249 12.19 1.27 7.68
N VAL A 250 11.21 1.52 6.80
CA VAL A 250 10.30 2.67 6.91
C VAL A 250 8.85 2.18 6.91
N VAL A 251 8.05 2.71 7.81
CA VAL A 251 6.61 2.49 7.91
C VAL A 251 5.91 3.79 7.53
N LEU A 252 5.26 3.81 6.37
CA LEU A 252 4.54 4.98 5.87
C LEU A 252 3.17 5.07 6.52
N SER A 253 2.86 6.20 7.12
CA SER A 253 1.52 6.48 7.61
C SER A 253 0.95 7.73 6.96
N GLY A 254 -0.26 7.61 6.40
CA GLY A 254 -1.08 8.74 6.02
C GLY A 254 -1.81 9.26 7.26
N MET A 255 -1.61 10.53 7.58
CA MET A 255 -2.19 11.18 8.74
C MET A 255 -2.96 12.42 8.27
N SER A 256 -4.27 12.45 8.54
CA SER A 256 -5.17 13.51 8.08
C SER A 256 -5.40 14.59 9.13
N THR A 257 -4.98 14.33 10.37
CA THR A 257 -5.09 15.31 11.48
C THR A 257 -3.79 15.39 12.29
N PHE A 258 -3.60 16.50 12.96
CA PHE A 258 -2.46 16.72 13.82
C PHE A 258 -2.39 15.70 14.98
N GLU A 259 -3.54 15.32 15.53
CA GLU A 259 -3.64 14.34 16.61
C GLU A 259 -3.13 12.96 16.16
N GLN A 260 -3.50 12.51 14.93
CA GLN A 260 -2.98 11.26 14.37
C GLN A 260 -1.47 11.31 14.20
N LEU A 261 -0.92 12.44 13.72
CA LEU A 261 0.52 12.64 13.61
C LEU A 261 1.21 12.55 14.98
N ALA A 262 0.72 13.26 15.97
CA ALA A 262 1.30 13.28 17.30
C ALA A 262 1.24 11.88 17.97
N GLU A 263 0.12 11.17 17.87
CA GLU A 263 -0.03 9.81 18.41
C GLU A 263 0.90 8.81 17.70
N ASN A 264 1.04 8.91 16.37
CA ASN A 264 1.95 8.05 15.63
C ASN A 264 3.41 8.33 15.99
N ILE A 265 3.81 9.61 16.07
CA ILE A 265 5.16 9.99 16.51
C ILE A 265 5.45 9.41 17.89
N HIS A 266 4.53 9.53 18.84
CA HIS A 266 4.67 8.95 20.18
C HIS A 266 4.89 7.42 20.12
N THR A 267 4.21 6.72 19.23
CA THR A 267 4.40 5.27 19.04
C THR A 267 5.82 4.94 18.55
N PHE A 268 6.44 5.81 17.76
CA PHE A 268 7.77 5.62 17.19
C PHE A 268 8.90 6.30 18.01
N GLU A 269 8.64 6.81 19.22
CA GLU A 269 9.69 7.34 20.10
C GLU A 269 10.63 6.24 20.60
N GLU A 270 10.12 5.03 20.79
CA GLU A 270 10.88 3.88 21.29
C GLU A 270 10.63 2.59 20.50
N GLU A 271 11.66 1.76 20.39
CA GLU A 271 11.50 0.38 19.92
C GLU A 271 10.83 -0.45 21.00
N LYS A 272 9.63 -0.95 20.68
CA LYS A 272 8.83 -1.77 21.59
C LYS A 272 8.18 -2.92 20.83
N PRO A 273 8.99 -3.88 20.36
CA PRO A 273 8.51 -4.98 19.54
C PRO A 273 7.47 -5.80 20.29
N LEU A 274 6.60 -6.47 19.54
CA LEU A 274 5.62 -7.40 20.11
C LEU A 274 6.34 -8.66 20.62
N LYS A 275 5.94 -9.13 21.80
CA LYS A 275 6.29 -10.45 22.30
C LYS A 275 5.51 -11.51 21.52
N GLU A 276 5.96 -12.76 21.53
CA GLU A 276 5.33 -13.82 20.75
C GLU A 276 3.84 -13.98 21.09
N MET A 277 3.47 -14.03 22.36
CA MET A 277 2.05 -14.10 22.78
C MET A 277 1.21 -12.90 22.31
N GLU A 278 1.79 -11.69 22.27
CA GLU A 278 1.12 -10.50 21.77
C GLU A 278 0.88 -10.58 20.25
N LYS A 279 1.88 -11.08 19.52
CA LYS A 279 1.81 -11.32 18.08
C LYS A 279 0.78 -12.42 17.75
N GLU A 280 0.80 -13.53 18.47
CA GLU A 280 -0.18 -14.60 18.31
C GLU A 280 -1.61 -14.12 18.59
N THR A 281 -1.81 -13.33 19.65
CA THR A 281 -3.12 -12.74 19.95
C THR A 281 -3.60 -11.82 18.82
N LEU A 282 -2.72 -10.97 18.30
CA LEU A 282 -3.05 -10.03 17.22
C LEU A 282 -3.38 -10.77 15.91
N LEU A 283 -2.61 -11.80 15.56
CA LEU A 283 -2.89 -12.65 14.40
C LEU A 283 -4.17 -13.48 14.60
N GLY A 284 -4.47 -13.90 15.84
CA GLY A 284 -5.76 -14.53 16.18
C GLY A 284 -6.93 -13.58 15.91
N ILE A 285 -6.82 -12.32 16.31
CA ILE A 285 -7.81 -11.27 16.01
C ILE A 285 -7.96 -11.09 14.49
N ALA A 286 -6.86 -11.04 13.73
CA ALA A 286 -6.92 -10.96 12.27
C ALA A 286 -7.71 -12.12 11.67
N ASN A 287 -7.47 -13.37 12.12
CA ASN A 287 -8.19 -14.54 11.66
C ASN A 287 -9.69 -14.48 12.03
N GLU A 288 -10.04 -13.98 13.22
CA GLU A 288 -11.44 -13.77 13.60
C GLU A 288 -12.13 -12.75 12.68
N ILE A 289 -11.47 -11.63 12.36
CA ILE A 289 -11.99 -10.61 11.43
C ILE A 289 -12.20 -11.21 10.04
N LEU A 290 -11.24 -11.96 9.52
CA LEU A 290 -11.31 -12.57 8.20
C LEU A 290 -12.42 -13.63 8.14
N SER A 291 -12.55 -14.48 9.15
CA SER A 291 -13.58 -15.53 9.19
C SER A 291 -15.01 -14.98 9.19
N GLN A 292 -15.22 -13.75 9.67
CA GLN A 292 -16.51 -13.08 9.70
C GLN A 292 -16.86 -12.34 8.41
N ASN A 293 -15.84 -11.89 7.65
CA ASN A 293 -16.04 -10.95 6.55
C ASN A 293 -15.58 -11.47 5.18
N ALA A 294 -14.89 -12.61 5.14
CA ALA A 294 -14.35 -13.17 3.90
C ALA A 294 -14.92 -14.55 3.59
N LEU A 295 -15.23 -14.80 2.32
CA LEU A 295 -15.57 -16.13 1.83
C LEU A 295 -14.29 -16.99 1.76
N PRO A 296 -14.36 -18.30 2.16
CA PRO A 296 -13.19 -19.15 2.27
C PRO A 296 -12.75 -19.72 0.90
N CYS A 297 -12.53 -18.86 -0.09
CA CYS A 297 -12.07 -19.29 -1.41
C CYS A 297 -10.57 -19.65 -1.36
N THR A 298 -10.24 -20.88 -1.77
CA THR A 298 -8.86 -21.37 -1.86
C THR A 298 -8.20 -21.18 -3.22
N ALA A 299 -8.86 -20.46 -4.12
CA ALA A 299 -8.42 -20.25 -5.51
C ALA A 299 -8.09 -21.54 -6.31
N CYS A 300 -8.74 -22.66 -5.99
CA CYS A 300 -8.53 -23.95 -6.65
C CYS A 300 -8.97 -23.98 -8.14
N ARG A 301 -9.70 -22.97 -8.60
CA ARG A 301 -10.13 -22.72 -9.98
C ARG A 301 -11.09 -23.78 -10.62
N TYR A 302 -11.60 -24.73 -9.85
CA TYR A 302 -12.58 -25.71 -10.40
C TYR A 302 -13.83 -25.02 -10.96
N CYS A 303 -14.23 -23.89 -10.39
CA CYS A 303 -15.40 -23.13 -10.80
C CYS A 303 -15.24 -22.43 -12.17
N THR A 304 -14.02 -22.11 -12.61
CA THR A 304 -13.77 -21.29 -13.80
C THR A 304 -14.23 -21.98 -15.09
N SER A 305 -13.93 -23.28 -15.26
CA SER A 305 -14.34 -24.07 -16.41
C SER A 305 -15.86 -24.36 -16.48
N HIS A 306 -16.59 -24.09 -15.38
CA HIS A 306 -18.04 -24.28 -15.29
C HIS A 306 -18.82 -22.97 -15.40
N CYS A 307 -18.15 -21.86 -15.64
CA CYS A 307 -18.78 -20.56 -15.84
C CYS A 307 -19.07 -20.29 -17.31
N PRO A 308 -20.36 -20.24 -17.76
CA PRO A 308 -20.69 -19.96 -19.15
C PRO A 308 -20.34 -18.53 -19.58
N GLN A 309 -20.09 -17.63 -18.62
CA GLN A 309 -19.61 -16.26 -18.86
C GLN A 309 -18.07 -16.16 -18.79
N GLU A 310 -17.38 -17.26 -18.59
CA GLU A 310 -15.92 -17.31 -18.46
C GLU A 310 -15.35 -16.31 -17.46
N LEU A 311 -16.05 -16.12 -16.31
CA LEU A 311 -15.60 -15.25 -15.25
C LEU A 311 -14.41 -15.87 -14.51
N ASP A 312 -13.41 -15.07 -14.19
CA ASP A 312 -12.38 -15.47 -13.21
C ASP A 312 -12.97 -15.39 -11.78
N ILE A 313 -13.78 -16.38 -11.45
CA ILE A 313 -14.51 -16.45 -10.19
C ILE A 313 -13.58 -16.33 -8.97
N PRO A 314 -12.44 -17.03 -8.88
CA PRO A 314 -11.52 -16.87 -7.76
C PRO A 314 -11.05 -15.44 -7.58
N TYR A 315 -10.72 -14.75 -8.67
CA TYR A 315 -10.30 -13.37 -8.62
C TYR A 315 -11.42 -12.42 -8.21
N LEU A 316 -12.63 -12.62 -8.73
CA LEU A 316 -13.80 -11.83 -8.31
C LEU A 316 -14.15 -12.05 -6.84
N ILE A 317 -14.01 -13.27 -6.30
CA ILE A 317 -14.20 -13.54 -4.87
C ILE A 317 -13.08 -12.89 -4.04
N TYR A 318 -11.84 -12.90 -4.53
CA TYR A 318 -10.75 -12.15 -3.87
C TYR A 318 -11.11 -10.65 -3.75
N LEU A 319 -11.57 -10.03 -4.82
CA LEU A 319 -12.01 -8.63 -4.82
C LEU A 319 -13.24 -8.39 -3.92
N TYR A 320 -14.18 -9.33 -3.91
CA TYR A 320 -15.34 -9.29 -3.02
C TYR A 320 -14.92 -9.35 -1.54
N ASN A 321 -14.01 -10.24 -1.20
CA ASN A 321 -13.46 -10.34 0.14
C ASN A 321 -12.71 -9.07 0.52
N GLU A 322 -11.90 -8.54 -0.38
CA GLU A 322 -11.20 -7.27 -0.21
C GLU A 322 -12.18 -6.14 0.10
N PHE A 323 -13.26 -6.04 -0.69
CA PHE A 323 -14.30 -5.05 -0.48
C PHE A 323 -14.97 -5.19 0.89
N ASN A 324 -15.36 -6.41 1.28
CA ASN A 324 -16.04 -6.65 2.55
C ASN A 324 -15.15 -6.40 3.77
N VAL A 325 -13.88 -6.80 3.70
CA VAL A 325 -12.92 -6.62 4.80
C VAL A 325 -12.53 -5.14 4.96
N THR A 326 -12.50 -4.38 3.86
CA THR A 326 -12.14 -2.95 3.90
C THR A 326 -13.32 -2.00 4.11
N GLY A 327 -14.55 -2.50 3.99
CA GLY A 327 -15.73 -1.65 3.97
C GLY A 327 -15.82 -0.81 2.70
N GLY A 328 -15.31 -1.34 1.58
CA GLY A 328 -15.37 -0.70 0.27
C GLY A 328 -14.03 -0.28 -0.31
N GLY A 329 -13.12 0.30 0.47
CA GLY A 329 -11.77 0.66 0.06
C GLY A 329 -11.63 1.25 -1.36
N PHE A 330 -10.43 1.62 -1.77
CA PHE A 330 -10.21 2.15 -3.13
C PHE A 330 -9.70 1.10 -4.13
N ILE A 331 -9.05 0.03 -3.67
CA ILE A 331 -8.41 -0.99 -4.53
C ILE A 331 -9.45 -1.71 -5.38
N THR A 332 -10.50 -2.23 -4.75
CA THR A 332 -11.54 -2.98 -5.47
C THR A 332 -12.24 -2.15 -6.54
N PRO A 333 -12.76 -0.93 -6.28
CA PRO A 333 -13.33 -0.09 -7.33
C PRO A 333 -12.34 0.24 -8.45
N MET A 334 -11.09 0.53 -8.12
CA MET A 334 -10.04 0.80 -9.10
C MET A 334 -9.82 -0.40 -10.04
N VAL A 335 -9.68 -1.60 -9.48
CA VAL A 335 -9.48 -2.82 -10.27
C VAL A 335 -10.70 -3.14 -11.11
N LEU A 336 -11.92 -3.06 -10.55
CA LEU A 336 -13.15 -3.30 -11.30
C LEU A 336 -13.33 -2.33 -12.47
N SER A 337 -12.87 -1.08 -12.34
CA SER A 337 -12.95 -0.10 -13.43
C SER A 337 -12.10 -0.48 -14.65
N THR A 338 -11.08 -1.31 -14.48
CA THR A 338 -10.21 -1.79 -15.57
C THR A 338 -10.68 -3.07 -16.22
N LEU A 339 -11.62 -3.79 -15.60
CA LEU A 339 -12.17 -5.01 -16.18
C LEU A 339 -13.23 -4.68 -17.25
N PRO A 340 -13.24 -5.43 -18.38
CA PRO A 340 -14.34 -5.37 -19.34
C PRO A 340 -15.67 -5.69 -18.65
N ASP A 341 -16.78 -5.09 -19.09
CA ASP A 341 -18.08 -5.27 -18.45
C ASP A 341 -18.53 -6.72 -18.39
N GLU A 342 -18.19 -7.51 -19.43
CA GLU A 342 -18.46 -8.95 -19.50
C GLU A 342 -17.62 -9.80 -18.53
N LYS A 343 -16.64 -9.22 -17.86
CA LYS A 343 -15.77 -9.89 -16.85
C LYS A 343 -16.00 -9.38 -15.44
N LYS A 344 -16.89 -8.40 -15.25
CA LYS A 344 -17.29 -7.88 -13.93
C LYS A 344 -18.26 -8.82 -13.22
N PRO A 345 -18.45 -8.67 -11.88
CA PRO A 345 -19.42 -9.47 -11.13
C PRO A 345 -20.84 -9.39 -11.69
N SER A 346 -21.22 -8.24 -12.28
CA SER A 346 -22.52 -8.00 -12.92
C SER A 346 -22.81 -8.89 -14.13
N ALA A 347 -21.80 -9.48 -14.75
CA ALA A 347 -21.97 -10.43 -15.85
C ALA A 347 -22.40 -11.84 -15.38
N CYS A 348 -22.44 -12.09 -14.08
CA CYS A 348 -22.92 -13.36 -13.53
C CYS A 348 -24.42 -13.53 -13.77
N ILE A 349 -24.80 -14.57 -14.52
CA ILE A 349 -26.20 -14.90 -14.85
C ILE A 349 -26.91 -15.75 -13.78
N GLY A 350 -26.25 -16.06 -12.67
CA GLY A 350 -26.84 -16.80 -11.57
C GLY A 350 -27.13 -18.29 -11.85
N CYS A 351 -26.46 -18.90 -12.81
CA CYS A 351 -26.72 -20.30 -13.23
C CYS A 351 -26.29 -21.37 -12.19
N ARG A 352 -25.45 -21.00 -11.20
CA ARG A 352 -24.95 -21.85 -10.10
C ARG A 352 -24.11 -23.07 -10.51
N SER A 353 -23.75 -23.22 -11.75
CA SER A 353 -22.91 -24.36 -12.19
C SER A 353 -21.55 -24.39 -11.48
N CYS A 354 -20.97 -23.24 -11.20
CA CYS A 354 -19.73 -23.08 -10.44
C CYS A 354 -19.84 -23.52 -8.95
N GLU A 355 -21.02 -23.40 -8.35
CA GLU A 355 -21.27 -23.77 -6.95
C GLU A 355 -21.24 -25.29 -6.76
N GLN A 356 -21.71 -26.06 -7.76
CA GLN A 356 -21.77 -27.52 -7.72
C GLN A 356 -20.39 -28.17 -7.62
N VAL A 357 -19.35 -27.48 -8.11
CA VAL A 357 -17.98 -27.97 -8.13
C VAL A 357 -17.07 -27.28 -7.10
N CYS A 358 -17.62 -26.37 -6.30
CA CYS A 358 -16.85 -25.65 -5.31
C CYS A 358 -16.61 -26.52 -4.06
N PRO A 359 -15.35 -26.92 -3.75
CA PRO A 359 -15.05 -27.73 -2.56
C PRO A 359 -15.39 -27.02 -1.25
N GLN A 360 -15.41 -25.69 -1.26
CA GLN A 360 -15.73 -24.86 -0.10
C GLN A 360 -17.23 -24.53 0.01
N GLN A 361 -18.05 -25.04 -0.91
CA GLN A 361 -19.50 -24.85 -0.93
C GLN A 361 -19.93 -23.36 -0.91
N ILE A 362 -19.12 -22.48 -1.50
CA ILE A 362 -19.38 -21.03 -1.57
C ILE A 362 -20.61 -20.80 -2.45
N LYS A 363 -21.53 -19.95 -1.99
CA LYS A 363 -22.68 -19.46 -2.75
C LYS A 363 -22.23 -18.37 -3.73
N ILE A 364 -21.55 -18.79 -4.79
CA ILE A 364 -20.83 -17.88 -5.72
C ILE A 364 -21.77 -16.91 -6.42
N SER A 365 -22.94 -17.38 -6.87
CA SER A 365 -23.91 -16.53 -7.55
C SER A 365 -24.50 -15.45 -6.63
N GLU A 366 -24.74 -15.79 -5.36
CA GLU A 366 -25.20 -14.85 -4.36
C GLU A 366 -24.11 -13.80 -4.04
N ALA A 367 -22.85 -14.24 -3.91
CA ALA A 367 -21.71 -13.35 -3.72
C ALA A 367 -21.53 -12.37 -4.90
N MET A 368 -21.67 -12.83 -6.15
CA MET A 368 -21.58 -11.96 -7.33
C MET A 368 -22.70 -10.93 -7.38
N ALA A 369 -23.93 -11.33 -7.01
CA ALA A 369 -25.08 -10.43 -6.96
C ALA A 369 -24.90 -9.35 -5.86
N ASP A 370 -24.50 -9.75 -4.64
CA ASP A 370 -24.21 -8.84 -3.53
C ASP A 370 -23.05 -7.90 -3.86
N PHE A 371 -22.00 -8.43 -4.49
CA PHE A 371 -20.85 -7.64 -4.91
C PHE A 371 -21.25 -6.56 -5.93
N THR A 372 -22.06 -6.94 -6.92
CA THR A 372 -22.61 -6.01 -7.93
C THR A 372 -23.42 -4.89 -7.26
N GLN A 373 -24.24 -5.22 -6.28
CA GLN A 373 -25.03 -4.24 -5.55
C GLN A 373 -24.13 -3.28 -4.75
N LYS A 374 -23.14 -3.81 -4.04
CA LYS A 374 -22.24 -3.04 -3.19
C LYS A 374 -21.34 -2.06 -3.95
N VAL A 375 -20.85 -2.43 -5.13
CA VAL A 375 -19.98 -1.55 -5.93
C VAL A 375 -20.75 -0.49 -6.73
N ASN A 376 -22.06 -0.62 -6.85
CA ASN A 376 -22.94 0.35 -7.50
C ASN A 376 -23.70 1.26 -6.50
N ALA A 377 -23.54 1.03 -5.20
CA ALA A 377 -24.13 1.83 -4.13
C ALA A 377 -23.24 3.01 -3.74
#